data_cea5df381c4879be9453b0b2070bd808
#
_entry.id   cea5df381c4879be9453b0b2070bd808
#
_cell.length_a   1.000
_cell.length_b   1.000
_cell.length_c   1.000
_cell.angle_alpha   90.00
_cell.angle_beta   90.00
_cell.angle_gamma   90.00
#
_symmetry.space_group_name_H-M   'P 1'
#
loop_
_entity.id
_entity.type
_entity.pdbx_description
1 polymer ?
#
loop_
_entity_poly.entity_id
_entity_poly.type
_entity_poly.pdbx_seq_one_letter_code
_entity_poly.pdbx_strand_id
1 'polypeptide(L)'
;MNIETNNQLIKVTGLTSGMELREINQIFNGLKFQLKESMRVEFDLGGASSSDPGLIILLKSIVTLSAEKRFSVGFLNLSDELQALLEKSGIGKDGSYTDINAKSKGPASIFLTLGAAAYKFFDDIKSIIGFSGSVLIVIGKIIRNPRKIPVQETLYYLDKTGVDAVPIVSLICFLMGMILGFQGITQMKRFGIDIYVADLVGLGIVRELGPLMVAMICTGRAGSAFAAEIGTMKVSEEIDALTTMGIKPERILVVPKIMALIVAMPLLTIIGDIVGIIGGTVVSLLASDISFSAFCNRTLQAIVPANVFESLLKSIVFAVLIASIGCLRGMEAQNDAKGVGRATTSSVVSGIFMIVIADALVTFTYPMLVLYITGMPY
;
A
#
# COMPACT_ATOMS: atom_id res chain seq x y z
N MET A 1 6.92 26.33 -42.13
CA MET A 1 7.77 25.19 -41.77
C MET A 1 7.86 24.26 -42.95
N ASN A 2 9.04 23.90 -43.43
CA ASN A 2 9.26 22.94 -44.51
C ASN A 2 10.03 21.74 -43.95
N ILE A 3 9.59 20.54 -44.26
CA ILE A 3 10.25 19.28 -43.89
C ILE A 3 10.77 18.67 -45.20
N GLU A 4 12.06 18.65 -45.39
CA GLU A 4 12.71 17.99 -46.51
C GLU A 4 13.23 16.64 -46.05
N THR A 5 12.74 15.57 -46.67
CA THR A 5 13.16 14.20 -46.36
C THR A 5 13.98 13.63 -47.48
N ASN A 6 15.20 13.26 -47.17
CA ASN A 6 16.08 12.47 -48.03
C ASN A 6 16.35 11.14 -47.31
N ASN A 7 16.68 10.06 -48.00
CA ASN A 7 16.71 8.67 -47.49
C ASN A 7 17.43 8.44 -46.13
N GLN A 8 18.28 9.40 -45.70
CA GLN A 8 18.99 9.32 -44.41
C GLN A 8 18.98 10.63 -43.60
N LEU A 9 18.43 11.73 -44.17
CA LEU A 9 18.44 13.05 -43.55
C LEU A 9 17.04 13.66 -43.58
N ILE A 10 16.57 14.12 -42.43
CA ILE A 10 15.37 14.93 -42.30
C ILE A 10 15.81 16.34 -41.89
N LYS A 11 15.61 17.33 -42.75
CA LYS A 11 15.90 18.72 -42.45
C LYS A 11 14.59 19.45 -42.15
N VAL A 12 14.53 20.05 -40.97
CA VAL A 12 13.38 20.83 -40.50
C VAL A 12 13.77 22.32 -40.51
N THR A 13 13.16 23.09 -41.41
CA THR A 13 13.43 24.53 -41.57
C THR A 13 12.18 25.36 -41.28
N GLY A 14 12.34 26.61 -40.84
CA GLY A 14 11.23 27.55 -40.61
C GLY A 14 10.58 27.39 -39.24
N LEU A 15 11.35 26.98 -38.25
CA LEU A 15 10.94 27.06 -36.86
C LEU A 15 11.01 28.52 -36.40
N THR A 16 9.86 29.14 -36.18
CA THR A 16 9.74 30.53 -35.69
C THR A 16 9.21 30.55 -34.26
N SER A 17 9.50 31.64 -33.53
CA SER A 17 8.98 31.87 -32.19
C SER A 17 7.46 32.08 -32.19
N GLY A 18 6.78 31.58 -31.14
CA GLY A 18 5.34 31.77 -30.95
C GLY A 18 4.43 30.63 -31.46
N MET A 19 4.99 29.40 -31.65
CA MET A 19 4.18 28.24 -32.02
C MET A 19 3.22 27.82 -30.91
N GLU A 20 1.95 27.60 -31.26
CA GLU A 20 0.99 27.03 -30.34
C GLU A 20 1.30 25.55 -30.02
N LEU A 21 0.95 25.10 -28.79
CA LEU A 21 1.12 23.71 -28.33
C LEU A 21 0.50 22.69 -29.29
N ARG A 22 -0.57 23.06 -30.03
CA ARG A 22 -1.21 22.19 -31.03
C ARG A 22 -0.31 21.95 -32.23
N GLU A 23 0.36 22.98 -32.72
CA GLU A 23 1.29 22.90 -33.86
C GLU A 23 2.52 22.08 -33.49
N ILE A 24 3.05 22.29 -32.26
CA ILE A 24 4.17 21.54 -31.73
C ILE A 24 3.84 20.04 -31.67
N ASN A 25 2.65 19.66 -31.17
CA ASN A 25 2.20 18.27 -31.11
C ASN A 25 1.97 17.66 -32.50
N GLN A 26 1.48 18.42 -33.49
CA GLN A 26 1.33 17.94 -34.87
C GLN A 26 2.70 17.67 -35.51
N ILE A 27 3.65 18.54 -35.31
CA ILE A 27 5.03 18.38 -35.79
C ILE A 27 5.68 17.16 -35.18
N PHE A 28 5.57 17.03 -33.86
CA PHE A 28 6.13 15.89 -33.12
C PHE A 28 5.55 14.57 -33.57
N ASN A 29 4.22 14.48 -33.73
CA ASN A 29 3.54 13.26 -34.18
C ASN A 29 3.87 12.94 -35.65
N GLY A 30 3.97 13.93 -36.51
CA GLY A 30 4.40 13.76 -37.92
C GLY A 30 5.83 13.21 -38.02
N LEU A 31 6.77 13.79 -37.27
CA LEU A 31 8.15 13.32 -37.21
C LEU A 31 8.27 11.92 -36.59
N LYS A 32 7.50 11.61 -35.53
CA LYS A 32 7.53 10.33 -34.84
C LYS A 32 7.25 9.14 -35.76
N PHE A 33 6.39 9.29 -36.76
CA PHE A 33 6.06 8.27 -37.77
C PHE A 33 7.12 8.09 -38.85
N GLN A 34 7.90 9.13 -39.15
CA GLN A 34 8.92 9.10 -40.19
C GLN A 34 10.31 8.70 -39.72
N LEU A 35 10.55 8.75 -38.40
CA LEU A 35 11.84 8.44 -37.78
C LEU A 35 12.12 6.95 -37.73
N LYS A 36 13.18 6.52 -38.44
CA LYS A 36 13.73 5.16 -38.44
C LYS A 36 15.12 5.15 -37.78
N GLU A 37 15.59 3.98 -37.38
CA GLU A 37 16.95 3.81 -36.86
C GLU A 37 18.01 4.27 -37.86
N SER A 38 19.09 4.88 -37.37
CA SER A 38 20.24 5.40 -38.14
C SER A 38 19.95 6.61 -39.01
N MET A 39 18.82 7.31 -38.84
CA MET A 39 18.56 8.58 -39.52
C MET A 39 19.20 9.75 -38.78
N ARG A 40 19.49 10.85 -39.52
CA ARG A 40 19.95 12.11 -38.94
C ARG A 40 18.85 13.16 -39.12
N VAL A 41 18.49 13.87 -38.05
CA VAL A 41 17.50 14.93 -38.05
C VAL A 41 18.21 16.25 -37.76
N GLU A 42 18.16 17.19 -38.69
CA GLU A 42 18.77 18.51 -38.54
C GLU A 42 17.68 19.58 -38.40
N PHE A 43 17.75 20.33 -37.30
CA PHE A 43 16.87 21.46 -37.02
C PHE A 43 17.56 22.78 -37.31
N ASP A 44 17.04 23.58 -38.26
CA ASP A 44 17.49 24.94 -38.51
C ASP A 44 16.74 25.91 -37.58
N LEU A 45 17.46 26.49 -36.64
CA LEU A 45 16.94 27.33 -35.56
C LEU A 45 17.23 28.83 -35.79
N GLY A 46 17.68 29.21 -36.99
CA GLY A 46 18.06 30.61 -37.33
C GLY A 46 16.94 31.67 -37.17
N GLY A 47 15.69 31.24 -37.06
CA GLY A 47 14.54 32.13 -36.82
C GLY A 47 13.91 31.99 -35.45
N ALA A 48 14.47 31.18 -34.57
CA ALA A 48 13.89 30.86 -33.26
C ALA A 48 14.38 31.82 -32.17
N SER A 49 13.47 32.31 -31.34
CA SER A 49 13.80 33.14 -30.16
C SER A 49 14.07 32.26 -28.93
N SER A 50 15.04 32.68 -28.12
CA SER A 50 15.39 32.06 -26.84
C SER A 50 14.24 32.04 -25.82
N SER A 51 13.22 32.85 -26.03
CA SER A 51 12.09 33.00 -25.07
C SER A 51 10.91 32.06 -25.32
N ASP A 52 10.99 31.12 -26.27
CA ASP A 52 9.87 30.24 -26.59
C ASP A 52 9.94 28.87 -25.83
N PRO A 53 9.14 28.71 -24.75
CA PRO A 53 9.12 27.47 -23.98
C PRO A 53 8.65 26.27 -24.80
N GLY A 54 7.80 26.48 -25.80
CA GLY A 54 7.25 25.41 -26.63
C GLY A 54 8.32 24.77 -27.51
N LEU A 55 9.22 25.57 -28.07
CA LEU A 55 10.36 25.11 -28.85
C LEU A 55 11.30 24.22 -28.00
N ILE A 56 11.60 24.65 -26.77
CA ILE A 56 12.48 23.90 -25.85
C ILE A 56 11.86 22.54 -25.49
N ILE A 57 10.53 22.49 -25.25
CA ILE A 57 9.81 21.26 -24.99
C ILE A 57 9.84 20.32 -26.19
N LEU A 58 9.65 20.85 -27.40
CA LEU A 58 9.71 20.08 -28.65
C LEU A 58 11.11 19.49 -28.86
N LEU A 59 12.15 20.29 -28.76
CA LEU A 59 13.53 19.84 -28.91
C LEU A 59 13.90 18.79 -27.86
N LYS A 60 13.50 19.00 -26.60
CA LYS A 60 13.73 18.04 -25.54
C LYS A 60 13.01 16.70 -25.81
N SER A 61 11.78 16.73 -26.29
CA SER A 61 11.01 15.53 -26.62
C SER A 61 11.63 14.76 -27.79
N ILE A 62 12.17 15.44 -28.79
CA ILE A 62 12.83 14.83 -29.96
C ILE A 62 14.18 14.24 -29.57
N VAL A 63 14.96 14.92 -28.73
CA VAL A 63 16.26 14.42 -28.26
C VAL A 63 16.06 13.24 -27.32
N THR A 64 15.01 13.19 -26.50
CA THR A 64 14.67 12.01 -25.70
C THR A 64 14.28 10.82 -26.60
N LEU A 65 13.53 11.08 -27.66
CA LEU A 65 13.16 10.07 -28.67
C LEU A 65 14.39 9.56 -29.46
N SER A 66 15.40 10.41 -29.67
CA SER A 66 16.64 10.01 -30.35
C SER A 66 17.42 8.97 -29.54
N ALA A 67 17.44 9.12 -28.22
CA ALA A 67 18.04 8.14 -27.32
C ALA A 67 17.29 6.78 -27.34
N GLU A 68 15.95 6.81 -27.48
CA GLU A 68 15.11 5.62 -27.52
C GLU A 68 15.17 4.87 -28.85
N LYS A 69 15.12 5.61 -29.97
CA LYS A 69 15.06 5.06 -31.34
C LYS A 69 16.40 5.04 -32.08
N ARG A 70 17.51 5.41 -31.45
CA ARG A 70 18.89 5.40 -31.99
C ARG A 70 19.07 6.17 -33.29
N PHE A 71 18.55 7.39 -33.38
CA PHE A 71 18.85 8.34 -34.46
C PHE A 71 19.64 9.54 -33.94
N SER A 72 20.37 10.24 -34.78
CA SER A 72 21.15 11.43 -34.38
C SER A 72 20.38 12.71 -34.65
N VAL A 73 20.49 13.68 -33.72
CA VAL A 73 19.90 15.02 -33.85
C VAL A 73 21.05 16.04 -34.01
N GLY A 74 20.92 16.95 -34.95
CA GLY A 74 21.83 18.07 -35.12
C GLY A 74 21.10 19.41 -35.14
N PHE A 75 21.74 20.46 -34.66
CA PHE A 75 21.19 21.83 -34.65
C PHE A 75 22.02 22.73 -35.55
N LEU A 76 21.36 23.48 -36.45
CA LEU A 76 21.96 24.45 -37.35
C LEU A 76 21.52 25.86 -36.94
N ASN A 77 22.40 26.84 -37.14
CA ASN A 77 22.16 28.28 -36.90
C ASN A 77 21.68 28.60 -35.47
N LEU A 78 22.33 27.99 -34.47
CA LEU A 78 22.01 28.18 -33.06
C LEU A 78 22.50 29.55 -32.57
N SER A 79 21.63 30.35 -31.93
CA SER A 79 22.05 31.56 -31.23
C SER A 79 22.71 31.21 -29.89
N ASP A 80 23.68 32.06 -29.45
CA ASP A 80 24.40 31.82 -28.17
C ASP A 80 23.45 31.72 -26.96
N GLU A 81 22.36 32.49 -26.98
CA GLU A 81 21.35 32.47 -25.91
C GLU A 81 20.56 31.15 -25.90
N LEU A 82 20.15 30.67 -27.08
CA LEU A 82 19.40 29.41 -27.20
C LEU A 82 20.29 28.21 -26.84
N GLN A 83 21.58 28.31 -27.19
CA GLN A 83 22.56 27.32 -26.80
C GLN A 83 22.70 27.20 -25.28
N ALA A 84 22.82 28.35 -24.58
CA ALA A 84 22.92 28.36 -23.11
C ALA A 84 21.68 27.78 -22.44
N LEU A 85 20.50 27.96 -23.03
CA LEU A 85 19.24 27.39 -22.55
C LEU A 85 19.13 25.87 -22.80
N LEU A 86 19.58 25.39 -23.96
CA LEU A 86 19.62 23.98 -24.29
C LEU A 86 20.61 23.24 -23.39
N GLU A 87 21.79 23.79 -23.15
CA GLU A 87 22.76 23.22 -22.19
C GLU A 87 22.21 23.16 -20.76
N LYS A 88 21.50 24.20 -20.30
CA LYS A 88 20.77 24.17 -19.03
C LYS A 88 19.65 23.10 -18.98
N SER A 89 19.08 22.79 -20.14
CA SER A 89 18.04 21.76 -20.28
C SER A 89 18.60 20.35 -20.48
N GLY A 90 19.95 20.19 -20.48
CA GLY A 90 20.62 18.91 -20.65
C GLY A 90 20.86 18.47 -22.07
N ILE A 91 20.69 19.36 -23.04
CA ILE A 91 20.87 19.08 -24.46
C ILE A 91 22.21 19.69 -24.92
N GLY A 92 23.17 18.81 -25.31
CA GLY A 92 24.47 19.24 -25.84
C GLY A 92 24.34 19.81 -27.27
N LYS A 93 25.38 20.59 -27.71
CA LYS A 93 25.50 21.09 -29.07
C LYS A 93 25.34 20.05 -30.16
N ASP A 94 25.79 18.83 -29.86
CA ASP A 94 25.77 17.69 -30.78
C ASP A 94 24.45 16.93 -30.76
N GLY A 95 23.38 17.49 -30.18
CA GLY A 95 22.09 16.81 -30.01
C GLY A 95 22.13 15.63 -29.03
N SER A 96 23.21 15.50 -28.24
CA SER A 96 23.30 14.50 -27.21
C SER A 96 22.48 14.92 -25.98
N TYR A 97 21.61 14.05 -25.52
CA TYR A 97 20.90 14.26 -24.26
C TYR A 97 21.72 13.74 -23.08
N THR A 98 22.11 14.66 -22.23
CA THR A 98 22.69 14.30 -20.93
C THR A 98 21.59 14.52 -19.91
N ASP A 99 21.05 13.45 -19.35
CA ASP A 99 20.07 13.57 -18.28
C ASP A 99 20.71 14.28 -17.09
N ILE A 100 20.33 15.56 -16.87
CA ILE A 100 20.85 16.38 -15.77
C ILE A 100 20.53 15.69 -14.43
N ASN A 101 19.42 14.92 -14.37
CA ASN A 101 19.07 14.13 -13.20
C ASN A 101 19.94 12.85 -13.05
N ALA A 102 20.55 12.35 -14.15
CA ALA A 102 21.44 11.21 -14.08
C ALA A 102 22.82 11.56 -13.50
N LYS A 103 23.23 12.82 -13.51
CA LYS A 103 24.51 13.28 -12.93
C LYS A 103 24.58 13.24 -11.41
N SER A 104 23.49 12.97 -10.70
CA SER A 104 23.49 12.90 -9.24
C SER A 104 23.52 11.47 -8.66
N LYS A 105 24.13 10.51 -9.36
CA LYS A 105 24.42 9.18 -8.78
C LYS A 105 25.69 9.17 -7.90
N GLY A 106 25.99 10.28 -7.23
CA GLY A 106 26.99 10.33 -6.17
C GLY A 106 26.40 9.84 -4.82
N PRO A 107 27.23 9.48 -3.84
CA PRO A 107 26.78 9.06 -2.53
C PRO A 107 25.81 10.06 -1.88
N ALA A 108 25.93 11.36 -2.15
CA ALA A 108 24.99 12.38 -1.69
C ALA A 108 23.56 12.19 -2.26
N SER A 109 23.40 11.65 -3.47
CA SER A 109 22.05 11.40 -4.04
C SER A 109 21.35 10.21 -3.36
N ILE A 110 22.10 9.24 -2.87
CA ILE A 110 21.55 8.10 -2.11
C ILE A 110 20.97 8.62 -0.79
N PHE A 111 21.68 9.49 -0.08
CA PHE A 111 21.20 10.10 1.16
C PHE A 111 19.97 10.99 0.93
N LEU A 112 19.94 11.76 -0.16
CA LEU A 112 18.77 12.58 -0.51
C LEU A 112 17.55 11.71 -0.87
N THR A 113 17.76 10.62 -1.63
CA THR A 113 16.67 9.69 -1.98
C THR A 113 16.17 8.94 -0.74
N LEU A 114 17.08 8.52 0.14
CA LEU A 114 16.74 7.88 1.39
C LEU A 114 15.99 8.84 2.33
N GLY A 115 16.46 10.09 2.43
CA GLY A 115 15.80 11.13 3.21
C GLY A 115 14.40 11.46 2.69
N ALA A 116 14.23 11.59 1.37
CA ALA A 116 12.92 11.80 0.74
C ALA A 116 11.98 10.60 0.96
N ALA A 117 12.49 9.38 0.86
CA ALA A 117 11.73 8.16 1.15
C ALA A 117 11.31 8.09 2.62
N ALA A 118 12.21 8.41 3.54
CA ALA A 118 11.92 8.45 4.97
C ALA A 118 10.87 9.53 5.29
N TYR A 119 11.01 10.73 4.73
CA TYR A 119 10.03 11.80 4.91
C TYR A 119 8.64 11.40 4.43
N LYS A 120 8.56 10.83 3.21
CA LYS A 120 7.30 10.33 2.66
C LYS A 120 6.68 9.24 3.55
N PHE A 121 7.50 8.36 4.08
CA PHE A 121 7.08 7.30 5.00
C PHE A 121 6.49 7.85 6.29
N PHE A 122 7.13 8.85 6.92
CA PHE A 122 6.58 9.51 8.12
C PHE A 122 5.31 10.29 7.82
N ASP A 123 5.21 10.92 6.67
CA ASP A 123 4.00 11.63 6.24
C ASP A 123 2.84 10.67 5.99
N ASP A 124 3.10 9.51 5.36
CA ASP A 124 2.14 8.42 5.20
C ASP A 124 1.62 7.91 6.56
N ILE A 125 2.50 7.66 7.54
CA ILE A 125 2.10 7.24 8.89
C ILE A 125 1.23 8.32 9.55
N LYS A 126 1.63 9.58 9.46
CA LYS A 126 0.87 10.71 10.03
C LYS A 126 -0.53 10.81 9.40
N SER A 127 -0.64 10.61 8.09
CA SER A 127 -1.91 10.58 7.36
C SER A 127 -2.81 9.45 7.87
N ILE A 128 -2.28 8.23 8.00
CA ILE A 128 -3.02 7.06 8.52
C ILE A 128 -3.50 7.29 9.94
N ILE A 129 -2.64 7.77 10.83
CA ILE A 129 -3.00 8.05 12.24
C ILE A 129 -4.05 9.17 12.31
N GLY A 130 -3.86 10.24 11.54
CA GLY A 130 -4.81 11.35 11.48
C GLY A 130 -6.19 10.93 10.99
N PHE A 131 -6.22 10.14 9.90
CA PHE A 131 -7.47 9.61 9.37
C PHE A 131 -8.14 8.65 10.35
N SER A 132 -7.41 7.68 10.90
CA SER A 132 -7.93 6.74 11.90
C SER A 132 -8.46 7.46 13.13
N GLY A 133 -7.77 8.52 13.60
CA GLY A 133 -8.23 9.37 14.70
C GLY A 133 -9.54 10.09 14.39
N SER A 134 -9.66 10.68 13.19
CA SER A 134 -10.90 11.35 12.75
C SER A 134 -12.09 10.39 12.71
N VAL A 135 -11.86 9.17 12.23
CA VAL A 135 -12.88 8.12 12.17
C VAL A 135 -13.28 7.64 13.56
N LEU A 136 -12.34 7.45 14.48
CA LEU A 136 -12.65 7.10 15.88
C LEU A 136 -13.53 8.15 16.56
N ILE A 137 -13.30 9.44 16.29
CA ILE A 137 -14.16 10.52 16.78
C ILE A 137 -15.58 10.40 16.21
N VAL A 138 -15.72 10.05 14.92
CA VAL A 138 -17.02 9.84 14.28
C VAL A 138 -17.74 8.64 14.90
N ILE A 139 -17.02 7.52 15.09
CA ILE A 139 -17.55 6.32 15.76
C ILE A 139 -18.00 6.63 17.17
N GLY A 140 -17.21 7.35 17.96
CA GLY A 140 -17.58 7.77 19.32
C GLY A 140 -18.87 8.61 19.36
N LYS A 141 -19.09 9.47 18.36
CA LYS A 141 -20.35 10.24 18.22
C LYS A 141 -21.52 9.35 17.81
N ILE A 142 -21.28 8.31 17.02
CA ILE A 142 -22.33 7.38 16.57
C ILE A 142 -22.74 6.44 17.72
N ILE A 143 -21.79 5.95 18.52
CA ILE A 143 -22.07 5.13 19.71
C ILE A 143 -22.97 5.87 20.70
N ARG A 144 -22.76 7.19 20.84
CA ARG A 144 -23.66 8.04 21.68
C ARG A 144 -25.07 8.18 21.11
N ASN A 145 -25.26 7.97 19.81
CA ASN A 145 -26.55 8.07 19.13
C ASN A 145 -26.80 6.85 18.23
N PRO A 146 -27.13 5.67 18.78
CA PRO A 146 -27.17 4.41 18.04
C PRO A 146 -28.22 4.38 16.91
N ARG A 147 -29.24 5.27 16.96
CA ARG A 147 -30.22 5.41 15.88
C ARG A 147 -29.62 5.89 14.53
N LYS A 148 -28.36 6.32 14.52
CA LYS A 148 -27.65 6.80 13.32
C LYS A 148 -26.69 5.77 12.73
N ILE A 149 -26.65 4.56 13.27
CA ILE A 149 -25.84 3.47 12.74
C ILE A 149 -26.52 2.96 11.47
N PRO A 150 -25.79 2.88 10.33
CA PRO A 150 -26.30 2.26 9.10
C PRO A 150 -26.24 0.72 9.25
N VAL A 151 -27.20 0.16 10.00
CA VAL A 151 -27.20 -1.25 10.41
C VAL A 151 -27.24 -2.17 9.18
N GLN A 152 -28.02 -1.85 8.18
CA GLN A 152 -28.17 -2.69 6.98
C GLN A 152 -26.87 -2.80 6.20
N GLU A 153 -26.15 -1.69 6.03
CA GLU A 153 -24.84 -1.69 5.36
C GLU A 153 -23.78 -2.37 6.22
N THR A 154 -23.79 -2.15 7.54
CA THR A 154 -22.89 -2.81 8.47
C THR A 154 -23.06 -4.33 8.42
N LEU A 155 -24.29 -4.85 8.38
CA LEU A 155 -24.57 -6.27 8.25
C LEU A 155 -24.12 -6.82 6.90
N TYR A 156 -24.31 -6.08 5.82
CA TYR A 156 -23.81 -6.46 4.50
C TYR A 156 -22.29 -6.65 4.49
N TYR A 157 -21.54 -5.67 5.06
CA TYR A 157 -20.09 -5.80 5.15
C TYR A 157 -19.65 -6.86 6.16
N LEU A 158 -20.40 -7.08 7.23
CA LEU A 158 -20.13 -8.15 8.19
C LEU A 158 -20.19 -9.53 7.53
N ASP A 159 -21.21 -9.77 6.72
CA ASP A 159 -21.36 -11.02 5.97
C ASP A 159 -20.21 -11.18 4.97
N LYS A 160 -19.99 -10.19 4.12
CA LYS A 160 -18.97 -10.21 3.07
C LYS A 160 -17.53 -10.30 3.57
N THR A 161 -17.19 -9.68 4.72
CA THR A 161 -15.82 -9.65 5.24
C THR A 161 -15.58 -10.64 6.37
N GLY A 162 -16.61 -10.95 7.16
CA GLY A 162 -16.55 -11.87 8.30
C GLY A 162 -16.83 -13.32 7.88
N VAL A 163 -18.08 -13.61 7.52
CA VAL A 163 -18.51 -15.00 7.27
C VAL A 163 -17.71 -15.66 6.16
N ASP A 164 -17.55 -14.96 5.06
CA ASP A 164 -16.76 -15.47 3.94
C ASP A 164 -15.26 -15.64 4.27
N ALA A 165 -14.72 -15.04 5.33
CA ALA A 165 -13.33 -15.20 5.73
C ALA A 165 -13.11 -16.45 6.60
N VAL A 166 -14.15 -16.99 7.23
CA VAL A 166 -14.06 -18.14 8.15
C VAL A 166 -13.29 -19.32 7.55
N PRO A 167 -13.56 -19.80 6.31
CA PRO A 167 -12.88 -20.99 5.79
C PRO A 167 -11.36 -20.79 5.66
N ILE A 168 -10.94 -19.66 5.14
CA ILE A 168 -9.50 -19.39 4.93
C ILE A 168 -8.78 -19.11 6.24
N VAL A 169 -9.41 -18.40 7.17
CA VAL A 169 -8.87 -18.16 8.51
C VAL A 169 -8.70 -19.50 9.24
N SER A 170 -9.73 -20.35 9.22
CA SER A 170 -9.67 -21.67 9.85
C SER A 170 -8.55 -22.53 9.27
N LEU A 171 -8.41 -22.59 7.95
CA LEU A 171 -7.36 -23.37 7.31
C LEU A 171 -5.96 -22.87 7.69
N ILE A 172 -5.73 -21.56 7.61
CA ILE A 172 -4.40 -21.01 7.90
C ILE A 172 -4.05 -21.12 9.37
N CYS A 173 -4.98 -20.82 10.28
CA CYS A 173 -4.75 -20.97 11.72
C CYS A 173 -4.52 -22.43 12.11
N PHE A 174 -5.24 -23.38 11.51
CA PHE A 174 -5.01 -24.81 11.70
C PHE A 174 -3.59 -25.22 11.32
N LEU A 175 -3.15 -24.83 10.12
CA LEU A 175 -1.80 -25.14 9.63
C LEU A 175 -0.71 -24.49 10.50
N MET A 176 -0.93 -23.24 10.93
CA MET A 176 0.00 -22.55 11.83
C MET A 176 0.09 -23.26 13.20
N GLY A 177 -1.04 -23.71 13.73
CA GLY A 177 -1.07 -24.51 14.95
C GLY A 177 -0.30 -25.82 14.81
N MET A 178 -0.48 -26.52 13.68
CA MET A 178 0.28 -27.74 13.37
C MET A 178 1.80 -27.46 13.30
N ILE A 179 2.20 -26.42 12.62
CA ILE A 179 3.62 -26.04 12.49
C ILE A 179 4.22 -25.72 13.85
N LEU A 180 3.53 -24.89 14.65
CA LEU A 180 4.00 -24.52 15.98
C LEU A 180 4.07 -25.74 16.92
N GLY A 181 3.08 -26.62 16.88
CA GLY A 181 3.06 -27.87 17.63
C GLY A 181 4.22 -28.78 17.25
N PHE A 182 4.47 -28.99 15.95
CA PHE A 182 5.57 -29.82 15.47
C PHE A 182 6.95 -29.27 15.85
N GLN A 183 7.16 -27.94 15.68
CA GLN A 183 8.40 -27.29 16.09
C GLN A 183 8.61 -27.37 17.61
N GLY A 184 7.54 -27.13 18.38
CA GLY A 184 7.57 -27.21 19.83
C GLY A 184 7.96 -28.60 20.33
N ILE A 185 7.33 -29.64 19.81
CA ILE A 185 7.64 -31.03 20.17
C ILE A 185 9.11 -31.36 19.85
N THR A 186 9.55 -31.04 18.65
CA THR A 186 10.93 -31.35 18.22
C THR A 186 11.99 -30.75 19.13
N GLN A 187 11.68 -29.56 19.69
CA GLN A 187 12.60 -28.91 20.64
C GLN A 187 12.44 -29.45 22.08
N MET A 188 11.20 -29.54 22.60
CA MET A 188 10.95 -29.87 23.99
C MET A 188 11.23 -31.35 24.32
N LYS A 189 11.05 -32.24 23.35
CA LYS A 189 11.39 -33.66 23.48
C LYS A 189 12.87 -33.90 23.78
N ARG A 190 13.76 -33.01 23.28
CA ARG A 190 15.20 -33.08 23.58
C ARG A 190 15.52 -32.83 25.06
N PHE A 191 14.65 -32.12 25.77
CA PHE A 191 14.80 -31.78 27.17
C PHE A 191 13.93 -32.65 28.09
N GLY A 192 13.12 -33.55 27.54
CA GLY A 192 12.20 -34.40 28.33
C GLY A 192 11.03 -33.63 28.93
N ILE A 193 10.65 -32.51 28.38
CA ILE A 193 9.60 -31.62 28.86
C ILE A 193 8.45 -31.45 27.86
N ASP A 194 8.10 -32.52 27.18
CA ASP A 194 7.16 -32.56 26.04
C ASP A 194 5.81 -31.90 26.35
N ILE A 195 5.28 -32.04 27.58
CA ILE A 195 3.98 -31.52 27.99
C ILE A 195 3.86 -30.00 27.86
N TYR A 196 4.99 -29.26 27.95
CA TYR A 196 5.00 -27.81 27.82
C TYR A 196 4.76 -27.32 26.39
N VAL A 197 4.71 -28.22 25.41
CA VAL A 197 4.24 -27.89 24.05
C VAL A 197 2.79 -27.38 24.09
N ALA A 198 1.96 -27.86 25.01
CA ALA A 198 0.60 -27.38 25.19
C ALA A 198 0.56 -25.89 25.60
N ASP A 199 1.48 -25.49 26.49
CA ASP A 199 1.63 -24.07 26.88
C ASP A 199 2.11 -23.20 25.71
N LEU A 200 3.12 -23.68 24.98
CA LEU A 200 3.66 -22.97 23.81
C LEU A 200 2.60 -22.76 22.74
N VAL A 201 1.86 -23.82 22.39
CA VAL A 201 0.80 -23.75 21.38
C VAL A 201 -0.35 -22.88 21.87
N GLY A 202 -0.84 -23.09 23.09
CA GLY A 202 -1.96 -22.33 23.65
C GLY A 202 -1.67 -20.84 23.75
N LEU A 203 -0.58 -20.46 24.40
CA LEU A 203 -0.20 -19.07 24.58
C LEU A 203 0.26 -18.41 23.25
N GLY A 204 1.06 -19.13 22.46
CA GLY A 204 1.58 -18.63 21.18
C GLY A 204 0.47 -18.33 20.17
N ILE A 205 -0.58 -19.17 20.14
CA ILE A 205 -1.72 -18.92 19.26
C ILE A 205 -2.58 -17.80 19.81
N VAL A 206 -3.04 -17.91 21.06
CA VAL A 206 -4.03 -16.95 21.59
C VAL A 206 -3.45 -15.54 21.71
N ARG A 207 -2.19 -15.38 22.15
CA ARG A 207 -1.64 -14.04 22.36
C ARG A 207 -1.10 -13.36 21.11
N GLU A 208 -0.54 -14.15 20.17
CA GLU A 208 0.24 -13.57 19.06
C GLU A 208 -0.27 -14.06 17.71
N LEU A 209 -0.15 -15.36 17.41
CA LEU A 209 -0.36 -15.87 16.06
C LEU A 209 -1.81 -15.81 15.60
N GLY A 210 -2.78 -16.06 16.48
CA GLY A 210 -4.21 -16.00 16.14
C GLY A 210 -4.62 -14.62 15.65
N PRO A 211 -4.58 -13.58 16.49
CA PRO A 211 -4.99 -12.24 16.09
C PRO A 211 -4.15 -11.69 14.92
N LEU A 212 -2.83 -11.97 14.88
CA LEU A 212 -1.96 -11.49 13.81
C LEU A 212 -2.27 -12.15 12.46
N MET A 213 -2.46 -13.49 12.42
CA MET A 213 -2.80 -14.19 11.18
C MET A 213 -4.17 -13.78 10.65
N VAL A 214 -5.17 -13.67 11.52
CA VAL A 214 -6.50 -13.17 11.15
C VAL A 214 -6.40 -11.77 10.56
N ALA A 215 -5.62 -10.88 11.19
CA ALA A 215 -5.43 -9.51 10.71
C ALA A 215 -4.74 -9.47 9.34
N MET A 216 -3.70 -10.28 9.11
CA MET A 216 -3.02 -10.35 7.80
C MET A 216 -3.95 -10.84 6.70
N ILE A 217 -4.76 -11.88 6.97
CA ILE A 217 -5.75 -12.41 6.01
C ILE A 217 -6.81 -11.35 5.70
N CYS A 218 -7.36 -10.71 6.73
CA CYS A 218 -8.37 -9.66 6.57
C CYS A 218 -7.82 -8.41 5.87
N THR A 219 -6.54 -8.08 6.06
CA THR A 219 -5.90 -6.98 5.32
C THR A 219 -5.87 -7.27 3.83
N GLY A 220 -5.43 -8.47 3.44
CA GLY A 220 -5.39 -8.90 2.05
C GLY A 220 -6.76 -8.97 1.39
N ARG A 221 -7.79 -9.36 2.15
CA ARG A 221 -9.15 -9.57 1.63
C ARG A 221 -10.05 -8.35 1.82
N ALA A 222 -10.34 -7.97 3.06
CA ALA A 222 -11.25 -6.86 3.36
C ALA A 222 -10.59 -5.49 3.08
N GLY A 223 -9.34 -5.29 3.50
CA GLY A 223 -8.62 -4.03 3.29
C GLY A 223 -8.46 -3.69 1.80
N SER A 224 -8.05 -4.66 0.99
CA SER A 224 -7.93 -4.49 -0.46
C SER A 224 -9.28 -4.28 -1.15
N ALA A 225 -10.32 -5.00 -0.72
CA ALA A 225 -11.68 -4.85 -1.26
C ALA A 225 -12.26 -3.46 -0.97
N PHE A 226 -12.05 -2.93 0.23
CA PHE A 226 -12.47 -1.56 0.57
C PHE A 226 -11.72 -0.51 -0.24
N ALA A 227 -10.42 -0.70 -0.45
CA ALA A 227 -9.62 0.19 -1.30
C ALA A 227 -10.08 0.16 -2.77
N ALA A 228 -10.41 -1.02 -3.29
CA ALA A 228 -10.93 -1.19 -4.64
C ALA A 228 -12.29 -0.53 -4.81
N GLU A 229 -13.22 -0.77 -3.89
CA GLU A 229 -14.58 -0.24 -3.93
C GLU A 229 -14.58 1.30 -3.87
N ILE A 230 -13.92 1.89 -2.87
CA ILE A 230 -13.83 3.34 -2.73
C ILE A 230 -13.03 3.97 -3.88
N GLY A 231 -11.96 3.31 -4.34
CA GLY A 231 -11.17 3.76 -5.49
C GLY A 231 -12.00 3.78 -6.77
N THR A 232 -12.87 2.79 -6.98
CA THR A 232 -13.80 2.77 -8.13
C THR A 232 -14.83 3.89 -8.03
N MET A 233 -15.43 4.10 -6.85
CA MET A 233 -16.36 5.22 -6.62
C MET A 233 -15.70 6.59 -6.84
N LYS A 234 -14.39 6.70 -6.60
CA LYS A 234 -13.64 7.91 -6.90
C LYS A 234 -13.45 8.11 -8.40
N VAL A 235 -13.10 7.05 -9.13
CA VAL A 235 -12.94 7.10 -10.59
C VAL A 235 -14.27 7.43 -11.29
N SER A 236 -15.41 6.94 -10.76
CA SER A 236 -16.75 7.27 -11.26
C SER A 236 -17.32 8.60 -10.74
N GLU A 237 -16.49 9.41 -10.03
CA GLU A 237 -16.87 10.72 -9.46
C GLU A 237 -18.02 10.69 -8.44
N GLU A 238 -18.38 9.50 -7.94
CA GLU A 238 -19.46 9.34 -6.95
C GLU A 238 -19.12 10.00 -5.60
N ILE A 239 -17.83 9.98 -5.20
CA ILE A 239 -17.36 10.63 -3.98
C ILE A 239 -17.48 12.15 -4.09
N ASP A 240 -17.18 12.72 -5.26
CA ASP A 240 -17.29 14.14 -5.52
C ASP A 240 -18.76 14.58 -5.55
N ALA A 241 -19.66 13.75 -6.10
CA ALA A 241 -21.08 13.96 -6.04
C ALA A 241 -21.62 13.98 -4.59
N LEU A 242 -21.19 13.07 -3.72
CA LEU A 242 -21.53 13.09 -2.30
C LEU A 242 -21.06 14.37 -1.62
N THR A 243 -19.85 14.81 -1.91
CA THR A 243 -19.25 16.01 -1.32
C THR A 243 -19.99 17.28 -1.77
N THR A 244 -20.39 17.35 -3.04
CA THR A 244 -21.18 18.51 -3.56
C THR A 244 -22.59 18.58 -2.96
N MET A 245 -23.16 17.43 -2.57
CA MET A 245 -24.42 17.37 -1.82
C MET A 245 -24.28 17.71 -0.33
N GLY A 246 -23.05 18.06 0.14
CA GLY A 246 -22.79 18.37 1.54
C GLY A 246 -22.74 17.13 2.45
N ILE A 247 -22.64 15.94 1.88
CA ILE A 247 -22.57 14.67 2.61
C ILE A 247 -21.08 14.31 2.81
N LYS A 248 -20.70 14.02 4.04
CA LYS A 248 -19.33 13.58 4.35
C LYS A 248 -19.13 12.14 3.93
N PRO A 249 -18.26 11.84 2.93
CA PRO A 249 -18.02 10.48 2.44
C PRO A 249 -17.59 9.52 3.55
N GLU A 250 -16.78 10.00 4.52
CA GLU A 250 -16.28 9.18 5.61
C GLU A 250 -17.42 8.58 6.44
N ARG A 251 -18.49 9.33 6.62
CA ARG A 251 -19.62 8.87 7.45
C ARG A 251 -20.41 7.75 6.77
N ILE A 252 -20.62 7.83 5.47
CA ILE A 252 -21.46 6.88 4.74
C ILE A 252 -20.62 5.68 4.27
N LEU A 253 -19.39 5.90 3.79
CA LEU A 253 -18.58 4.87 3.19
C LEU A 253 -17.66 4.14 4.18
N VAL A 254 -17.09 4.88 5.15
CA VAL A 254 -16.05 4.33 6.03
C VAL A 254 -16.63 3.71 7.30
N VAL A 255 -17.59 4.39 7.93
CA VAL A 255 -18.16 3.95 9.23
C VAL A 255 -18.77 2.56 9.18
N PRO A 256 -19.64 2.18 8.21
CA PRO A 256 -20.21 0.84 8.19
C PRO A 256 -19.16 -0.24 8.01
N LYS A 257 -18.11 0.00 7.22
CA LYS A 257 -16.99 -0.93 7.01
C LYS A 257 -16.19 -1.17 8.29
N ILE A 258 -15.89 -0.10 9.04
CA ILE A 258 -15.18 -0.20 10.32
C ILE A 258 -16.03 -0.92 11.37
N MET A 259 -17.30 -0.57 11.48
CA MET A 259 -18.21 -1.22 12.43
C MET A 259 -18.36 -2.71 12.14
N ALA A 260 -18.42 -3.08 10.87
CA ALA A 260 -18.45 -4.48 10.45
C ALA A 260 -17.18 -5.23 10.89
N LEU A 261 -15.98 -4.65 10.65
CA LEU A 261 -14.72 -5.29 11.05
C LEU A 261 -14.51 -5.32 12.56
N ILE A 262 -14.95 -4.30 13.33
CA ILE A 262 -14.88 -4.32 14.80
C ILE A 262 -15.66 -5.51 15.38
N VAL A 263 -16.73 -5.95 14.72
CA VAL A 263 -17.50 -7.13 15.14
C VAL A 263 -16.91 -8.41 14.54
N ALA A 264 -16.56 -8.39 13.25
CA ALA A 264 -16.04 -9.57 12.56
C ALA A 264 -14.69 -10.05 13.10
N MET A 265 -13.75 -9.14 13.33
CA MET A 265 -12.37 -9.47 13.69
C MET A 265 -12.25 -10.23 15.02
N PRO A 266 -12.89 -9.81 16.13
CA PRO A 266 -12.86 -10.60 17.36
C PRO A 266 -13.46 -11.99 17.20
N LEU A 267 -14.57 -12.14 16.45
CA LEU A 267 -15.19 -13.44 16.20
C LEU A 267 -14.28 -14.36 15.37
N LEU A 268 -13.65 -13.81 14.31
CA LEU A 268 -12.69 -14.55 13.50
C LEU A 268 -11.45 -14.95 14.31
N THR A 269 -11.00 -14.09 15.22
CA THR A 269 -9.87 -14.39 16.12
C THR A 269 -10.19 -15.54 17.05
N ILE A 270 -11.36 -15.55 17.70
CA ILE A 270 -11.79 -16.66 18.54
C ILE A 270 -11.84 -17.97 17.74
N ILE A 271 -12.41 -17.94 16.53
CA ILE A 271 -12.45 -19.12 15.65
C ILE A 271 -11.03 -19.56 15.27
N GLY A 272 -10.17 -18.61 14.91
CA GLY A 272 -8.77 -18.87 14.56
C GLY A 272 -7.98 -19.47 15.71
N ASP A 273 -8.15 -18.95 16.94
CA ASP A 273 -7.50 -19.45 18.14
C ASP A 273 -7.91 -20.89 18.44
N ILE A 274 -9.22 -21.18 18.43
CA ILE A 274 -9.74 -22.53 18.68
C ILE A 274 -9.21 -23.52 17.63
N VAL A 275 -9.32 -23.17 16.36
CA VAL A 275 -8.89 -24.04 15.26
C VAL A 275 -7.38 -24.22 15.23
N GLY A 276 -6.62 -23.18 15.58
CA GLY A 276 -5.16 -23.24 15.69
C GLY A 276 -4.71 -24.16 16.84
N ILE A 277 -5.35 -24.07 17.99
CA ILE A 277 -5.09 -24.99 19.12
C ILE A 277 -5.41 -26.44 18.72
N ILE A 278 -6.52 -26.66 18.00
CA ILE A 278 -6.85 -28.00 17.47
C ILE A 278 -5.74 -28.50 16.54
N GLY A 279 -5.22 -27.66 15.63
CA GLY A 279 -4.09 -28.01 14.76
C GLY A 279 -2.84 -28.44 15.54
N GLY A 280 -2.46 -27.68 16.55
CA GLY A 280 -1.34 -28.00 17.43
C GLY A 280 -1.58 -29.29 18.25
N THR A 281 -2.79 -29.50 18.73
CA THR A 281 -3.19 -30.72 19.44
C THR A 281 -3.03 -31.96 18.55
N VAL A 282 -3.53 -31.91 17.29
CA VAL A 282 -3.43 -33.05 16.36
C VAL A 282 -1.99 -33.48 16.16
N VAL A 283 -1.08 -32.55 15.93
CA VAL A 283 0.34 -32.92 15.76
C VAL A 283 0.98 -33.38 17.04
N SER A 284 0.62 -32.79 18.18
CA SER A 284 1.17 -33.19 19.47
C SER A 284 0.80 -34.62 19.82
N LEU A 285 -0.41 -35.05 19.52
CA LEU A 285 -0.85 -36.44 19.73
C LEU A 285 -0.18 -37.46 18.79
N LEU A 286 0.16 -37.01 17.56
CA LEU A 286 0.79 -37.89 16.56
C LEU A 286 2.32 -38.02 16.76
N ALA A 287 2.97 -37.00 17.31
CA ALA A 287 4.43 -36.91 17.37
C ALA A 287 5.00 -37.13 18.80
N SER A 288 4.15 -37.22 19.83
CA SER A 288 4.54 -37.46 21.23
C SER A 288 3.59 -38.41 21.94
N ASP A 289 4.01 -38.94 23.09
CA ASP A 289 3.21 -39.83 23.92
C ASP A 289 2.25 -39.08 24.87
N ILE A 290 1.95 -37.80 24.58
CA ILE A 290 1.05 -36.97 25.38
C ILE A 290 -0.40 -37.40 25.12
N SER A 291 -1.16 -37.68 26.17
CA SER A 291 -2.59 -37.98 26.02
C SER A 291 -3.39 -36.70 25.70
N PHE A 292 -4.49 -36.84 24.93
CA PHE A 292 -5.39 -35.73 24.60
C PHE A 292 -5.85 -34.98 25.86
N SER A 293 -6.24 -35.72 26.91
CA SER A 293 -6.68 -35.11 28.18
C SER A 293 -5.58 -34.30 28.87
N ALA A 294 -4.34 -34.80 28.87
CA ALA A 294 -3.20 -34.07 29.43
C ALA A 294 -2.91 -32.79 28.67
N PHE A 295 -2.94 -32.83 27.33
CA PHE A 295 -2.73 -31.65 26.48
C PHE A 295 -3.82 -30.59 26.71
N CYS A 296 -5.11 -30.99 26.68
CA CYS A 296 -6.22 -30.05 26.89
C CYS A 296 -6.20 -29.43 28.28
N ASN A 297 -6.00 -30.23 29.33
CA ASN A 297 -5.93 -29.72 30.71
C ASN A 297 -4.76 -28.72 30.87
N ARG A 298 -3.60 -29.01 30.25
CA ARG A 298 -2.44 -28.14 30.32
C ARG A 298 -2.68 -26.84 29.58
N THR A 299 -3.21 -26.89 28.34
CA THR A 299 -3.58 -25.72 27.56
C THR A 299 -4.58 -24.81 28.29
N LEU A 300 -5.62 -25.40 28.90
CA LEU A 300 -6.61 -24.64 29.69
C LEU A 300 -6.01 -23.96 30.91
N GLN A 301 -5.02 -24.59 31.56
CA GLN A 301 -4.29 -23.99 32.68
C GLN A 301 -3.37 -22.85 32.24
N ALA A 302 -2.76 -22.96 31.06
CA ALA A 302 -1.85 -21.95 30.52
C ALA A 302 -2.60 -20.69 30.05
N ILE A 303 -3.79 -20.87 29.46
CA ILE A 303 -4.58 -19.73 28.91
C ILE A 303 -5.37 -19.07 30.04
N VAL A 304 -4.86 -17.98 30.58
CA VAL A 304 -5.60 -17.15 31.55
C VAL A 304 -6.57 -16.19 30.81
N PRO A 305 -7.69 -15.80 31.42
CA PRO A 305 -8.64 -14.86 30.81
C PRO A 305 -8.02 -13.54 30.32
N ALA A 306 -6.94 -13.10 30.97
CA ALA A 306 -6.21 -11.91 30.56
C ALA A 306 -5.59 -12.04 29.16
N ASN A 307 -5.10 -13.22 28.78
CA ASN A 307 -4.52 -13.49 27.46
C ASN A 307 -5.60 -13.40 26.36
N VAL A 308 -6.79 -13.93 26.62
CA VAL A 308 -7.94 -13.84 25.70
C VAL A 308 -8.38 -12.40 25.54
N PHE A 309 -8.40 -11.64 26.62
CA PHE A 309 -8.75 -10.22 26.56
C PHE A 309 -7.72 -9.40 25.75
N GLU A 310 -6.42 -9.67 25.92
CA GLU A 310 -5.35 -9.07 25.11
C GLU A 310 -5.56 -9.37 23.62
N SER A 311 -5.83 -10.63 23.26
CA SER A 311 -6.13 -11.07 21.89
C SER A 311 -7.30 -10.30 21.27
N LEU A 312 -8.40 -10.21 22.00
CA LEU A 312 -9.59 -9.48 21.55
C LEU A 312 -9.33 -7.97 21.43
N LEU A 313 -8.57 -7.39 22.33
CA LEU A 313 -8.17 -5.97 22.23
C LEU A 313 -7.31 -5.74 20.99
N LYS A 314 -6.32 -6.60 20.71
CA LYS A 314 -5.51 -6.54 19.49
C LYS A 314 -6.40 -6.62 18.24
N SER A 315 -7.34 -7.56 18.22
CA SER A 315 -8.24 -7.75 17.07
C SER A 315 -9.11 -6.53 16.77
N ILE A 316 -9.58 -5.80 17.79
CA ILE A 316 -10.33 -4.54 17.62
C ILE A 316 -9.43 -3.43 17.07
N VAL A 317 -8.21 -3.30 17.59
CA VAL A 317 -7.24 -2.31 17.08
C VAL A 317 -6.92 -2.59 15.61
N PHE A 318 -6.66 -3.86 15.27
CA PHE A 318 -6.41 -4.26 13.89
C PHE A 318 -7.60 -4.02 12.97
N ALA A 319 -8.84 -4.25 13.42
CA ALA A 319 -10.06 -3.97 12.69
C ALA A 319 -10.15 -2.49 12.26
N VAL A 320 -9.88 -1.58 13.21
CA VAL A 320 -9.88 -0.14 12.94
C VAL A 320 -8.78 0.23 11.94
N LEU A 321 -7.58 -0.31 12.11
CA LEU A 321 -6.45 -0.03 11.21
C LEU A 321 -6.72 -0.54 9.79
N ILE A 322 -7.16 -1.79 9.64
CA ILE A 322 -7.43 -2.40 8.33
C ILE A 322 -8.48 -1.59 7.56
N ALA A 323 -9.61 -1.30 8.20
CA ALA A 323 -10.68 -0.57 7.55
C ALA A 323 -10.29 0.88 7.25
N SER A 324 -9.60 1.56 8.17
CA SER A 324 -9.13 2.94 7.96
C SER A 324 -8.14 3.04 6.83
N ILE A 325 -7.14 2.15 6.78
CA ILE A 325 -6.10 2.15 5.75
C ILE A 325 -6.70 1.78 4.39
N GLY A 326 -7.58 0.76 4.33
CA GLY A 326 -8.28 0.38 3.11
C GLY A 326 -9.07 1.53 2.53
N CYS A 327 -9.87 2.19 3.35
CA CYS A 327 -10.67 3.33 2.94
C CYS A 327 -9.81 4.55 2.55
N LEU A 328 -8.77 4.87 3.31
CA LEU A 328 -7.86 5.99 3.03
C LEU A 328 -7.18 5.81 1.66
N ARG A 329 -6.57 4.64 1.41
CA ARG A 329 -5.90 4.36 0.15
C ARG A 329 -6.87 4.35 -1.04
N GLY A 330 -8.12 3.90 -0.83
CA GLY A 330 -9.17 4.03 -1.83
C GLY A 330 -9.50 5.48 -2.16
N MET A 331 -9.62 6.36 -1.16
CA MET A 331 -9.85 7.78 -1.37
C MET A 331 -8.65 8.51 -2.00
N GLU A 332 -7.42 8.03 -1.79
CA GLU A 332 -6.20 8.55 -2.40
C GLU A 332 -5.95 8.01 -3.82
N ALA A 333 -6.78 7.09 -4.34
CA ALA A 333 -6.61 6.52 -5.67
C ALA A 333 -6.58 7.60 -6.75
N GLN A 334 -5.75 7.42 -7.78
CA GLN A 334 -5.75 8.26 -8.97
C GLN A 334 -7.00 7.97 -9.81
N ASN A 335 -7.50 8.95 -10.57
CA ASN A 335 -8.72 8.85 -11.35
C ASN A 335 -8.55 8.00 -12.63
N ASP A 336 -7.90 6.83 -12.49
CA ASP A 336 -7.75 5.84 -13.55
C ASP A 336 -7.82 4.41 -13.00
N ALA A 337 -8.10 3.43 -13.85
CA ALA A 337 -8.19 2.04 -13.46
C ALA A 337 -6.86 1.48 -12.88
N LYS A 338 -5.71 2.01 -13.32
CA LYS A 338 -4.40 1.65 -12.77
C LYS A 338 -4.23 2.21 -11.35
N GLY A 339 -4.83 3.38 -11.07
CA GLY A 339 -4.85 4.00 -9.76
C GLY A 339 -5.56 3.13 -8.74
N VAL A 340 -6.71 2.55 -9.09
CA VAL A 340 -7.44 1.60 -8.24
C VAL A 340 -6.57 0.38 -7.90
N GLY A 341 -5.90 -0.22 -8.90
CA GLY A 341 -4.98 -1.34 -8.68
C GLY A 341 -3.79 -0.99 -7.78
N ARG A 342 -3.24 0.22 -7.90
CA ARG A 342 -2.17 0.70 -7.00
C ARG A 342 -2.69 0.95 -5.58
N ALA A 343 -3.89 1.51 -5.44
CA ALA A 343 -4.51 1.75 -4.15
C ALA A 343 -4.75 0.46 -3.38
N THR A 344 -5.24 -0.60 -4.04
CA THR A 344 -5.43 -1.92 -3.44
C THR A 344 -4.13 -2.53 -2.95
N THR A 345 -3.08 -2.53 -3.78
CA THR A 345 -1.76 -3.04 -3.39
C THR A 345 -1.16 -2.22 -2.24
N SER A 346 -1.25 -0.88 -2.32
CA SER A 346 -0.77 0.02 -1.27
C SER A 346 -1.51 -0.18 0.05
N SER A 347 -2.83 -0.44 0.00
CA SER A 347 -3.64 -0.76 1.18
C SER A 347 -3.12 -1.99 1.92
N VAL A 348 -2.82 -3.08 1.18
CA VAL A 348 -2.30 -4.31 1.78
C VAL A 348 -0.94 -4.09 2.41
N VAL A 349 0.00 -3.48 1.70
CA VAL A 349 1.36 -3.24 2.20
C VAL A 349 1.36 -2.33 3.43
N SER A 350 0.65 -1.19 3.36
CA SER A 350 0.55 -0.25 4.48
C SER A 350 -0.21 -0.88 5.66
N GLY A 351 -1.24 -1.70 5.38
CA GLY A 351 -2.02 -2.40 6.39
C GLY A 351 -1.18 -3.40 7.18
N ILE A 352 -0.49 -4.30 6.49
CA ILE A 352 0.40 -5.29 7.15
C ILE A 352 1.46 -4.58 8.00
N PHE A 353 2.08 -3.53 7.44
CA PHE A 353 3.11 -2.77 8.16
C PHE A 353 2.57 -2.14 9.46
N MET A 354 1.41 -1.49 9.39
CA MET A 354 0.80 -0.86 10.56
C MET A 354 0.29 -1.88 11.59
N ILE A 355 -0.19 -3.05 11.14
CA ILE A 355 -0.59 -4.14 12.04
C ILE A 355 0.60 -4.64 12.85
N VAL A 356 1.75 -4.90 12.20
CA VAL A 356 2.96 -5.38 12.90
C VAL A 356 3.45 -4.36 13.93
N ILE A 357 3.40 -3.06 13.61
CA ILE A 357 3.75 -2.00 14.57
C ILE A 357 2.75 -1.98 15.74
N ALA A 358 1.46 -2.03 15.44
CA ALA A 358 0.42 -2.00 16.46
C ALA A 358 0.47 -3.24 17.36
N ASP A 359 0.74 -4.41 16.78
CA ASP A 359 0.94 -5.65 17.51
C ASP A 359 2.09 -5.52 18.51
N ALA A 360 3.26 -5.10 18.04
CA ALA A 360 4.41 -4.86 18.92
C ALA A 360 4.09 -3.87 20.04
N LEU A 361 3.41 -2.75 19.72
CA LEU A 361 3.03 -1.75 20.74
C LEU A 361 2.08 -2.34 21.79
N VAL A 362 1.07 -3.09 21.39
CA VAL A 362 0.11 -3.70 22.34
C VAL A 362 0.81 -4.77 23.18
N THR A 363 1.61 -5.65 22.56
CA THR A 363 2.36 -6.70 23.25
C THR A 363 3.29 -6.15 24.33
N PHE A 364 3.94 -5.01 24.09
CA PHE A 364 4.80 -4.37 25.09
C PHE A 364 4.04 -3.56 26.15
N THR A 365 2.97 -2.87 25.74
CA THR A 365 2.27 -1.94 26.65
C THR A 365 1.25 -2.65 27.54
N TYR A 366 0.59 -3.70 27.05
CA TYR A 366 -0.48 -4.37 27.79
C TYR A 366 0.01 -5.04 29.09
N PRO A 367 1.11 -5.84 29.11
CA PRO A 367 1.62 -6.41 30.36
C PRO A 367 2.07 -5.35 31.37
N MET A 368 2.67 -4.25 30.88
CA MET A 368 3.05 -3.13 31.76
C MET A 368 1.84 -2.45 32.40
N LEU A 369 0.77 -2.28 31.62
CA LEU A 369 -0.49 -1.71 32.08
C LEU A 369 -1.16 -2.63 33.12
N VAL A 370 -1.20 -3.94 32.88
CA VAL A 370 -1.76 -4.93 33.82
C VAL A 370 -0.98 -4.93 35.11
N LEU A 371 0.35 -4.98 35.03
CA LEU A 371 1.23 -4.90 36.22
C LEU A 371 0.98 -3.62 37.04
N TYR A 372 0.84 -2.50 36.36
CA TYR A 372 0.57 -1.20 37.02
C TYR A 372 -0.79 -1.16 37.72
N ILE A 373 -1.83 -1.76 37.12
CA ILE A 373 -3.21 -1.71 37.65
C ILE A 373 -3.41 -2.76 38.73
N THR A 374 -2.90 -3.98 38.54
CA THR A 374 -3.17 -5.14 39.44
C THR A 374 -2.08 -5.39 40.45
N GLY A 375 -0.87 -4.85 40.24
CA GLY A 375 0.31 -5.14 41.09
C GLY A 375 0.81 -6.56 40.98
N MET A 376 0.23 -7.40 40.10
CA MET A 376 0.62 -8.79 39.89
C MET A 376 1.40 -8.92 38.57
N PRO A 377 2.49 -9.73 38.55
CA PRO A 377 3.17 -10.05 37.30
C PRO A 377 2.24 -10.83 36.38
N TYR A 378 2.29 -10.49 35.11
CA TYR A 378 1.47 -11.06 34.04
C TYR A 378 2.00 -12.45 33.60
#